data_4548b5048bd9a8af04b3eaf2e85d152f
#
_entry.id   4548b5048bd9a8af04b3eaf2e85d152f
#
_cell.length_a   1.000
_cell.length_b   1.000
_cell.length_c   1.000
_cell.angle_alpha   90.00
_cell.angle_beta   90.00
_cell.angle_gamma   90.00
#
_symmetry.space_group_name_H-M   'P 1'
#
loop_
_entity.id
_entity.type
_entity.pdbx_description
1 polymer ?
#
loop_
_entity_poly.entity_id
_entity_poly.type
_entity_poly.pdbx_seq_one_letter_code
_entity_poly.pdbx_strand_id
1 'polypeptide(L)'
;KLILCGDDAQIPPVNEKDSYAFKGVTSFRLTQIVRQDEDNPIRTLTELLRGDVYNGTFNFLNYISRNRSKFDNTMTKGFVVCNSAQFQQEVVKQFSDESITRNTDYVKVISYTNKAVSNWNKFIRESIIKDSEKSVITKNDLITSYVTIVDQFNDAIIQNSEDYIVKEIANYTHPQYELKGFMVKFQAVFGGQVTSPLFIIDHRDKYTMAMYCKIADDLIQQAKNARRDIRATKWKAYYKFKESCLLLVNIGRPDGSILYYRDLDYGFAISSHKSQGSTYNVSMVDVMDIVYDKYGRPYPNASDIN
;
A
#
# COMPACT_ATOMS: atom_id res chain seq x y z
N LYS A 1 -14.49 -15.40 -28.16
CA LYS A 1 -13.06 -15.05 -28.34
C LYS A 1 -12.57 -14.43 -27.03
N LEU A 2 -11.39 -14.87 -26.57
CA LEU A 2 -10.75 -14.36 -25.37
C LEU A 2 -9.48 -13.61 -25.80
N ILE A 3 -9.27 -12.41 -25.26
CA ILE A 3 -8.05 -11.63 -25.42
C ILE A 3 -7.44 -11.51 -24.04
N LEU A 4 -6.17 -11.90 -23.90
CA LEU A 4 -5.40 -11.80 -22.67
C LEU A 4 -4.38 -10.67 -22.85
N CYS A 5 -4.32 -9.77 -21.88
CA CYS A 5 -3.37 -8.67 -21.85
C CYS A 5 -2.46 -8.80 -20.62
N GLY A 6 -1.17 -8.51 -20.78
CA GLY A 6 -0.20 -8.55 -19.69
C GLY A 6 1.14 -8.00 -20.12
N ASP A 7 2.05 -7.90 -19.16
CA ASP A 7 3.43 -7.44 -19.38
C ASP A 7 4.38 -8.40 -18.63
N ASP A 8 5.25 -9.06 -19.37
CA ASP A 8 6.22 -10.05 -18.89
C ASP A 8 7.42 -9.41 -18.14
N ALA A 9 7.55 -8.10 -18.19
CA ALA A 9 8.55 -7.35 -17.43
C ALA A 9 8.00 -6.76 -16.11
N GLN A 10 6.71 -6.97 -15.81
CA GLN A 10 6.16 -6.58 -14.50
C GLN A 10 6.49 -7.61 -13.42
N ILE A 11 6.43 -7.14 -12.16
CA ILE A 11 6.71 -7.98 -10.98
C ILE A 11 5.76 -9.18 -10.97
N PRO A 12 6.28 -10.42 -10.86
CA PRO A 12 5.45 -11.63 -10.83
C PRO A 12 4.60 -11.68 -9.55
N PRO A 13 3.50 -12.46 -9.54
CA PRO A 13 2.70 -12.65 -8.34
C PRO A 13 3.51 -13.25 -7.19
N VAL A 14 3.23 -12.79 -5.96
CA VAL A 14 3.94 -13.27 -4.77
C VAL A 14 3.57 -14.73 -4.47
N ASN A 15 4.58 -15.61 -4.38
CA ASN A 15 4.42 -17.04 -4.09
C ASN A 15 3.56 -17.83 -5.09
N GLU A 16 3.36 -17.31 -6.28
CA GLU A 16 2.65 -18.02 -7.36
C GLU A 16 3.62 -18.37 -8.51
N LYS A 17 3.25 -19.35 -9.31
CA LYS A 17 3.96 -19.67 -10.56
C LYS A 17 3.56 -18.68 -11.65
N ASP A 18 4.44 -18.48 -12.62
CA ASP A 18 4.13 -17.71 -13.81
C ASP A 18 2.81 -18.13 -14.44
N SER A 19 2.04 -17.14 -14.86
CA SER A 19 0.76 -17.40 -15.52
C SER A 19 0.94 -18.22 -16.79
N TYR A 20 0.12 -19.25 -16.94
CA TYR A 20 0.03 -20.01 -18.19
C TYR A 20 -0.72 -19.27 -19.30
N ALA A 21 -1.30 -18.11 -18.99
CA ALA A 21 -2.15 -17.35 -19.92
C ALA A 21 -1.47 -16.97 -21.25
N PHE A 22 -0.13 -16.82 -21.21
CA PHE A 22 0.66 -16.45 -22.38
C PHE A 22 1.46 -17.62 -22.99
N LYS A 23 1.35 -18.82 -22.44
CA LYS A 23 2.08 -20.00 -22.94
C LYS A 23 1.30 -20.67 -24.06
N GLY A 24 1.96 -20.86 -25.22
CA GLY A 24 1.37 -21.58 -26.35
C GLY A 24 0.27 -20.83 -27.11
N VAL A 25 0.14 -19.53 -26.94
CA VAL A 25 -0.80 -18.68 -27.65
C VAL A 25 -0.08 -17.73 -28.63
N THR A 26 -0.75 -17.34 -29.71
CA THR A 26 -0.25 -16.30 -30.58
C THR A 26 -0.28 -14.98 -29.84
N SER A 27 0.86 -14.33 -29.69
CA SER A 27 1.01 -13.04 -28.99
C SER A 27 1.46 -11.93 -29.92
N PHE A 28 0.99 -10.73 -29.65
CA PHE A 28 1.44 -9.49 -30.27
C PHE A 28 1.98 -8.59 -29.18
N ARG A 29 3.17 -8.02 -29.40
CA ARG A 29 3.80 -7.12 -28.42
C ARG A 29 3.60 -5.67 -28.86
N LEU A 30 3.05 -4.86 -27.96
CA LEU A 30 3.04 -3.41 -28.12
C LEU A 30 4.39 -2.86 -27.61
N THR A 31 5.13 -2.20 -28.48
CA THR A 31 6.50 -1.70 -28.20
C THR A 31 6.57 -0.20 -28.01
N GLN A 32 5.53 0.53 -28.41
CA GLN A 32 5.51 1.98 -28.29
C GLN A 32 5.19 2.41 -26.86
N ILE A 33 6.09 3.19 -26.25
CA ILE A 33 5.86 3.81 -24.94
C ILE A 33 4.98 5.04 -25.14
N VAL A 34 3.80 5.04 -24.50
CA VAL A 34 2.79 6.12 -24.65
C VAL A 34 2.65 6.95 -23.36
N ARG A 35 3.07 6.41 -22.20
CA ARG A 35 2.92 7.08 -20.90
C ARG A 35 3.91 8.22 -20.66
N GLN A 36 5.03 8.22 -21.39
CA GLN A 36 6.11 9.18 -21.20
C GLN A 36 6.49 9.78 -22.55
N ASP A 37 6.64 11.09 -22.58
CA ASP A 37 7.12 11.81 -23.76
C ASP A 37 8.57 11.40 -24.11
N GLU A 38 8.99 11.60 -25.34
CA GLU A 38 10.31 11.16 -25.80
C GLU A 38 11.47 11.89 -25.11
N ASP A 39 11.26 13.13 -24.68
CA ASP A 39 12.23 13.98 -23.99
C ASP A 39 12.26 13.75 -22.46
N ASN A 40 11.36 12.91 -21.91
CA ASN A 40 11.32 12.64 -20.48
C ASN A 40 12.49 11.71 -20.06
N PRO A 41 13.43 12.18 -19.21
CA PRO A 41 14.57 11.38 -18.77
C PRO A 41 14.22 10.10 -18.02
N ILE A 42 13.01 10.01 -17.43
CA ILE A 42 12.52 8.80 -16.76
C ILE A 42 12.37 7.65 -17.76
N ARG A 43 12.08 7.94 -19.03
CA ARG A 43 12.02 6.93 -20.09
C ARG A 43 13.32 6.13 -20.21
N THR A 44 14.46 6.80 -20.15
CA THR A 44 15.78 6.12 -20.16
C THR A 44 15.92 5.16 -18.98
N LEU A 45 15.45 5.55 -17.78
CA LEU A 45 15.48 4.67 -16.59
C LEU A 45 14.64 3.43 -16.80
N THR A 46 13.41 3.59 -17.29
CA THR A 46 12.48 2.45 -17.50
C THR A 46 12.97 1.52 -18.61
N GLU A 47 13.60 2.04 -19.68
CA GLU A 47 14.19 1.23 -20.74
C GLU A 47 15.40 0.42 -20.22
N LEU A 48 16.27 1.03 -19.38
CA LEU A 48 17.38 0.33 -18.75
C LEU A 48 16.89 -0.78 -17.82
N LEU A 49 15.91 -0.49 -16.96
CA LEU A 49 15.32 -1.48 -16.04
C LEU A 49 14.72 -2.65 -16.82
N ARG A 50 13.92 -2.38 -17.86
CA ARG A 50 13.37 -3.43 -18.71
C ARG A 50 14.46 -4.27 -19.37
N GLY A 51 15.52 -3.65 -19.84
CA GLY A 51 16.69 -4.35 -20.39
C GLY A 51 17.40 -5.21 -19.35
N ASP A 52 17.52 -4.72 -18.12
CA ASP A 52 18.13 -5.45 -17.01
C ASP A 52 17.30 -6.69 -16.63
N VAL A 53 15.96 -6.58 -16.57
CA VAL A 53 15.05 -7.71 -16.33
C VAL A 53 15.24 -8.81 -17.39
N TYR A 54 15.31 -8.46 -18.68
CA TYR A 54 15.46 -9.45 -19.74
C TYR A 54 16.85 -10.09 -19.82
N ASN A 55 17.89 -9.35 -19.44
CA ASN A 55 19.28 -9.78 -19.62
C ASN A 55 19.95 -10.18 -18.30
N GLY A 56 19.29 -10.03 -17.16
CA GLY A 56 19.89 -10.27 -15.84
C GLY A 56 21.09 -9.35 -15.55
N THR A 57 21.00 -8.08 -15.94
CA THR A 57 22.07 -7.07 -15.79
C THR A 57 21.69 -5.98 -14.81
N PHE A 58 22.63 -5.08 -14.49
CA PHE A 58 22.44 -3.95 -13.57
C PHE A 58 22.84 -2.61 -14.22
N ASN A 59 22.48 -2.41 -15.50
CA ASN A 59 22.80 -1.19 -16.23
C ASN A 59 22.12 0.05 -15.64
N PHE A 60 20.90 -0.12 -15.11
CA PHE A 60 20.20 0.94 -14.39
C PHE A 60 21.02 1.48 -13.20
N LEU A 61 21.54 0.60 -12.33
CA LEU A 61 22.36 1.01 -11.18
C LEU A 61 23.64 1.72 -11.62
N ASN A 62 24.30 1.21 -12.66
CA ASN A 62 25.47 1.84 -13.24
C ASN A 62 25.15 3.21 -13.81
N TYR A 63 23.99 3.36 -14.43
CA TYR A 63 23.54 4.64 -15.01
C TYR A 63 23.27 5.68 -13.92
N ILE A 64 22.48 5.37 -12.90
CA ILE A 64 22.14 6.31 -11.82
C ILE A 64 23.34 6.65 -10.94
N SER A 65 24.34 5.77 -10.80
CA SER A 65 25.58 6.06 -10.08
C SER A 65 26.40 7.18 -10.75
N ARG A 66 26.33 7.28 -12.07
CA ARG A 66 27.04 8.29 -12.88
C ARG A 66 26.20 9.54 -13.16
N ASN A 67 24.88 9.41 -13.21
CA ASN A 67 23.94 10.48 -13.52
C ASN A 67 23.09 10.78 -12.29
N ARG A 68 23.52 11.74 -11.47
CA ARG A 68 22.86 12.08 -10.20
C ARG A 68 21.53 12.80 -10.36
N SER A 69 21.33 13.49 -11.47
CA SER A 69 20.07 14.14 -11.83
C SER A 69 19.98 14.37 -13.31
N LYS A 70 18.80 14.31 -13.83
CA LYS A 70 18.50 14.70 -15.22
C LYS A 70 17.06 15.16 -15.32
N PHE A 71 16.84 16.27 -16.01
CA PHE A 71 15.53 16.85 -16.23
C PHE A 71 15.32 17.11 -17.72
N ASP A 72 14.04 17.22 -18.11
CA ASP A 72 13.66 17.71 -19.43
C ASP A 72 14.00 19.21 -19.59
N ASN A 73 13.79 19.75 -20.78
CA ASN A 73 14.09 21.15 -21.07
C ASN A 73 13.23 22.15 -20.25
N THR A 74 12.08 21.71 -19.74
CA THR A 74 11.16 22.53 -18.95
C THR A 74 11.43 22.41 -17.44
N MET A 75 12.36 21.56 -17.03
CA MET A 75 12.67 21.24 -15.64
C MET A 75 11.47 20.72 -14.84
N THR A 76 10.46 20.17 -15.51
CA THR A 76 9.24 19.65 -14.87
C THR A 76 9.20 18.15 -14.75
N LYS A 77 9.96 17.43 -15.59
CA LYS A 77 10.03 15.98 -15.62
C LYS A 77 11.47 15.52 -15.51
N GLY A 78 11.74 14.52 -14.68
CA GLY A 78 13.10 14.03 -14.52
C GLY A 78 13.29 13.18 -13.28
N PHE A 79 14.55 12.97 -12.91
CA PHE A 79 14.91 12.22 -11.71
C PHE A 79 16.08 12.86 -10.96
N VAL A 80 16.15 12.56 -9.65
CA VAL A 80 17.27 12.92 -8.77
C VAL A 80 17.67 11.71 -7.94
N VAL A 81 18.97 11.44 -7.85
CA VAL A 81 19.54 10.39 -7.01
C VAL A 81 20.04 11.01 -5.71
N CYS A 82 19.44 10.63 -4.60
CA CYS A 82 19.74 11.16 -3.27
C CYS A 82 20.55 10.14 -2.44
N ASN A 83 21.39 10.64 -1.53
CA ASN A 83 21.83 9.82 -0.40
C ASN A 83 20.72 9.71 0.65
N SER A 84 20.86 8.83 1.65
CA SER A 84 19.81 8.56 2.64
C SER A 84 19.33 9.81 3.37
N ALA A 85 20.23 10.72 3.76
CA ALA A 85 19.87 11.95 4.47
C ALA A 85 19.10 12.93 3.56
N GLN A 86 19.57 13.11 2.33
CA GLN A 86 18.89 13.93 1.31
C GLN A 86 17.52 13.33 0.96
N PHE A 87 17.42 12.01 0.85
CA PHE A 87 16.17 11.32 0.55
C PHE A 87 15.14 11.57 1.66
N GLN A 88 15.52 11.43 2.93
CA GLN A 88 14.63 11.74 4.06
C GLN A 88 14.16 13.20 4.06
N GLN A 89 15.07 14.15 3.80
CA GLN A 89 14.72 15.59 3.72
C GLN A 89 13.73 15.85 2.58
N GLU A 90 13.98 15.27 1.40
CA GLU A 90 13.09 15.45 0.25
C GLU A 90 11.74 14.78 0.48
N VAL A 91 11.70 13.59 1.12
CA VAL A 91 10.46 12.95 1.54
C VAL A 91 9.62 13.88 2.41
N VAL A 92 10.19 14.45 3.48
CA VAL A 92 9.46 15.37 4.37
C VAL A 92 8.97 16.59 3.60
N LYS A 93 9.80 17.17 2.74
CA LYS A 93 9.46 18.34 1.92
C LYS A 93 8.28 18.04 0.99
N GLN A 94 8.34 16.94 0.24
CA GLN A 94 7.29 16.57 -0.70
C GLN A 94 5.96 16.25 -0.01
N PHE A 95 6.01 15.55 1.14
CA PHE A 95 4.81 15.24 1.93
C PHE A 95 4.27 16.44 2.72
N SER A 96 5.01 17.52 2.87
CA SER A 96 4.54 18.78 3.46
C SER A 96 3.84 19.70 2.44
N ASP A 97 3.82 19.33 1.16
CA ASP A 97 3.12 20.09 0.11
C ASP A 97 1.60 19.95 0.25
N GLU A 98 0.89 21.06 0.15
CA GLU A 98 -0.58 21.07 0.23
C GLU A 98 -1.28 20.26 -0.88
N SER A 99 -0.59 19.99 -1.97
CA SER A 99 -1.10 19.18 -3.09
C SER A 99 -1.55 17.80 -2.65
N ILE A 100 -0.95 17.21 -1.59
CA ILE A 100 -1.33 15.91 -1.03
C ILE A 100 -2.77 15.94 -0.50
N THR A 101 -3.21 17.05 0.08
CA THR A 101 -4.57 17.19 0.60
C THR A 101 -5.64 17.18 -0.50
N ARG A 102 -5.22 17.43 -1.74
CA ARG A 102 -6.07 17.49 -2.94
C ARG A 102 -5.91 16.26 -3.83
N ASN A 103 -4.75 15.62 -3.78
CA ASN A 103 -4.42 14.45 -4.61
C ASN A 103 -3.50 13.49 -3.83
N THR A 104 -4.02 12.33 -3.39
CA THR A 104 -3.25 11.28 -2.70
C THR A 104 -2.21 10.62 -3.61
N ASP A 105 -2.39 10.73 -4.92
CA ASP A 105 -1.43 10.25 -5.90
C ASP A 105 -0.35 11.30 -6.24
N TYR A 106 -0.33 12.43 -5.49
CA TYR A 106 0.71 13.43 -5.70
C TYR A 106 2.11 12.88 -5.41
N VAL A 107 2.30 12.24 -4.26
CA VAL A 107 3.59 11.63 -3.90
C VAL A 107 3.41 10.31 -3.18
N LYS A 108 4.30 9.33 -3.48
CA LYS A 108 4.40 8.05 -2.77
C LYS A 108 5.86 7.66 -2.56
N VAL A 109 6.16 7.11 -1.37
CA VAL A 109 7.39 6.34 -1.17
C VAL A 109 7.13 4.90 -1.56
N ILE A 110 8.01 4.36 -2.40
CA ILE A 110 7.93 2.98 -2.90
C ILE A 110 9.11 2.20 -2.33
N SER A 111 8.81 1.10 -1.65
CA SER A 111 9.79 0.17 -1.07
C SER A 111 9.40 -1.26 -1.42
N TYR A 112 10.28 -2.22 -1.18
CA TYR A 112 10.02 -3.62 -1.45
C TYR A 112 9.44 -4.36 -0.24
N THR A 113 10.09 -4.22 0.90
CA THR A 113 9.71 -4.96 2.11
C THR A 113 8.59 -4.26 2.89
N ASN A 114 7.67 -5.06 3.44
CA ASN A 114 6.62 -4.53 4.33
C ASN A 114 7.19 -3.80 5.55
N LYS A 115 8.40 -4.18 5.99
CA LYS A 115 9.10 -3.52 7.09
C LYS A 115 9.54 -2.10 6.71
N ALA A 116 10.12 -1.93 5.53
CA ALA A 116 10.53 -0.61 5.02
C ALA A 116 9.30 0.27 4.80
N VAL A 117 8.24 -0.25 4.18
CA VAL A 117 6.96 0.46 4.04
C VAL A 117 6.43 0.95 5.39
N SER A 118 6.41 0.08 6.41
CA SER A 118 5.96 0.46 7.76
C SER A 118 6.85 1.53 8.40
N ASN A 119 8.18 1.42 8.23
CA ASN A 119 9.13 2.42 8.74
C ASN A 119 8.95 3.77 8.06
N TRP A 120 8.78 3.81 6.74
CA TRP A 120 8.52 5.03 5.99
C TRP A 120 7.17 5.65 6.36
N ASN A 121 6.11 4.85 6.47
CA ASN A 121 4.81 5.33 6.92
C ASN A 121 4.90 6.00 8.29
N LYS A 122 5.59 5.36 9.24
CA LYS A 122 5.81 5.91 10.57
C LYS A 122 6.63 7.21 10.53
N PHE A 123 7.77 7.20 9.84
CA PHE A 123 8.67 8.36 9.71
C PHE A 123 7.95 9.57 9.11
N ILE A 124 7.25 9.37 8.00
CA ILE A 124 6.54 10.46 7.32
C ILE A 124 5.45 11.02 8.24
N ARG A 125 4.62 10.13 8.78
CA ARG A 125 3.52 10.51 9.66
C ARG A 125 4.00 11.35 10.85
N GLU A 126 5.05 10.90 11.53
CA GLU A 126 5.64 11.60 12.68
C GLU A 126 6.30 12.93 12.28
N SER A 127 6.77 13.06 11.03
CA SER A 127 7.40 14.27 10.54
C SER A 127 6.43 15.38 10.14
N ILE A 128 5.25 15.02 9.60
CA ILE A 128 4.32 15.99 9.00
C ILE A 128 3.02 16.16 9.78
N ILE A 129 2.63 15.21 10.62
CA ILE A 129 1.38 15.26 11.37
C ILE A 129 1.67 15.49 12.85
N LYS A 130 1.25 16.65 13.34
CA LYS A 130 1.42 17.04 14.75
C LYS A 130 0.72 16.04 15.67
N ASP A 131 1.39 15.68 16.76
CA ASP A 131 0.90 14.77 17.80
C ASP A 131 0.53 13.37 17.31
N SER A 132 1.00 12.97 16.14
CA SER A 132 0.71 11.68 15.53
C SER A 132 1.21 10.49 16.38
N GLU A 133 2.26 10.69 17.18
CA GLU A 133 2.78 9.69 18.10
C GLU A 133 1.81 9.41 19.27
N LYS A 134 0.88 10.33 19.60
CA LYS A 134 -0.07 10.20 20.71
C LYS A 134 -1.34 9.43 20.34
N SER A 135 -1.64 9.29 19.04
CA SER A 135 -2.86 8.62 18.57
C SER A 135 -2.56 7.62 17.46
N VAL A 136 -3.30 6.52 17.41
CA VAL A 136 -3.22 5.53 16.33
C VAL A 136 -3.75 6.07 15.01
N ILE A 137 -4.60 7.09 15.05
CA ILE A 137 -5.12 7.78 13.88
C ILE A 137 -5.37 9.24 14.22
N THR A 138 -5.05 10.14 13.31
CA THR A 138 -5.20 11.58 13.48
C THR A 138 -5.82 12.21 12.24
N LYS A 139 -6.38 13.40 12.41
CA LYS A 139 -6.87 14.18 11.25
C LYS A 139 -5.72 14.42 10.27
N ASN A 140 -6.02 14.31 8.99
CA ASN A 140 -5.10 14.40 7.85
C ASN A 140 -4.16 13.19 7.68
N ASP A 141 -4.31 12.11 8.48
CA ASP A 141 -3.66 10.85 8.10
C ASP A 141 -4.11 10.42 6.71
N LEU A 142 -3.15 9.97 5.92
CA LEU A 142 -3.39 9.30 4.65
C LEU A 142 -3.51 7.80 4.93
N ILE A 143 -4.64 7.21 4.56
CA ILE A 143 -4.97 5.81 4.82
C ILE A 143 -5.20 5.09 3.50
N THR A 144 -4.58 3.93 3.34
CA THR A 144 -4.82 3.00 2.24
C THR A 144 -5.68 1.84 2.71
N SER A 145 -6.69 1.47 1.94
CA SER A 145 -7.52 0.31 2.24
C SER A 145 -6.99 -0.99 1.63
N TYR A 146 -7.17 -2.09 2.37
CA TYR A 146 -6.93 -3.47 1.93
C TYR A 146 -8.23 -4.27 1.78
N VAL A 147 -9.37 -3.64 2.03
CA VAL A 147 -10.70 -4.25 1.97
C VAL A 147 -11.68 -3.34 1.25
N THR A 148 -12.74 -3.91 0.71
CA THR A 148 -13.91 -3.14 0.28
C THR A 148 -14.95 -3.24 1.39
N ILE A 149 -15.43 -2.07 1.86
CA ILE A 149 -16.49 -1.96 2.86
C ILE A 149 -17.69 -1.35 2.17
N VAL A 150 -18.84 -1.98 2.33
CA VAL A 150 -20.11 -1.54 1.74
C VAL A 150 -21.11 -1.13 2.82
N ASP A 151 -22.04 -0.30 2.47
CA ASP A 151 -23.17 0.07 3.32
C ASP A 151 -24.31 -0.97 3.23
N GLN A 152 -25.43 -0.64 3.88
CA GLN A 152 -26.63 -1.50 3.89
C GLN A 152 -27.30 -1.64 2.50
N PHE A 153 -26.99 -0.76 1.56
CA PHE A 153 -27.49 -0.77 0.18
C PHE A 153 -26.51 -1.45 -0.78
N ASN A 154 -25.38 -1.95 -0.27
CA ASN A 154 -24.26 -2.54 -1.02
C ASN A 154 -23.48 -1.51 -1.85
N ASP A 155 -23.57 -0.23 -1.48
CA ASP A 155 -22.74 0.82 -2.05
C ASP A 155 -21.38 0.89 -1.33
N ALA A 156 -20.30 1.02 -2.09
CA ALA A 156 -18.96 1.02 -1.52
C ALA A 156 -18.70 2.31 -0.73
N ILE A 157 -18.47 2.17 0.58
CA ILE A 157 -18.01 3.24 1.47
C ILE A 157 -16.49 3.43 1.31
N ILE A 158 -15.76 2.32 1.29
CA ILE A 158 -14.31 2.25 1.07
C ILE A 158 -14.04 1.15 0.05
N GLN A 159 -13.17 1.42 -0.90
CA GLN A 159 -12.75 0.47 -1.93
C GLN A 159 -11.34 -0.05 -1.64
N ASN A 160 -11.12 -1.32 -1.93
CA ASN A 160 -9.80 -1.95 -1.81
C ASN A 160 -8.78 -1.26 -2.73
N SER A 161 -7.59 -1.04 -2.19
CA SER A 161 -6.45 -0.40 -2.87
C SER A 161 -6.64 1.08 -3.20
N GLU A 162 -7.63 1.74 -2.61
CA GLU A 162 -7.79 3.19 -2.69
C GLU A 162 -7.27 3.89 -1.44
N ASP A 163 -6.91 5.15 -1.62
CA ASP A 163 -6.37 6.03 -0.59
C ASP A 163 -7.41 7.05 -0.12
N TYR A 164 -7.37 7.34 1.16
CA TYR A 164 -8.32 8.20 1.84
C TYR A 164 -7.61 9.14 2.83
N ILE A 165 -8.14 10.36 2.97
CA ILE A 165 -7.71 11.30 4.00
C ILE A 165 -8.69 11.27 5.17
N VAL A 166 -8.17 11.19 6.38
CA VAL A 166 -8.95 11.28 7.61
C VAL A 166 -9.44 12.72 7.81
N LYS A 167 -10.77 12.91 7.88
CA LYS A 167 -11.41 14.22 8.05
C LYS A 167 -11.92 14.47 9.47
N GLU A 168 -12.56 13.48 10.07
CA GLU A 168 -13.13 13.59 11.40
C GLU A 168 -12.78 12.35 12.22
N ILE A 169 -12.53 12.55 13.51
CA ILE A 169 -12.23 11.50 14.47
C ILE A 169 -12.93 11.81 15.78
N ALA A 170 -13.53 10.77 16.38
CA ALA A 170 -14.06 10.80 17.73
C ALA A 170 -13.70 9.53 18.49
N ASN A 171 -13.31 9.66 19.74
CA ASN A 171 -13.14 8.48 20.62
C ASN A 171 -14.46 7.75 20.73
N TYR A 172 -14.42 6.44 20.68
CA TYR A 172 -15.62 5.62 20.70
C TYR A 172 -15.35 4.27 21.36
N THR A 173 -16.36 3.77 22.06
CA THR A 173 -16.38 2.37 22.54
C THR A 173 -17.52 1.66 21.81
N HIS A 174 -17.21 0.55 21.14
CA HIS A 174 -18.20 -0.19 20.38
C HIS A 174 -19.26 -0.78 21.30
N PRO A 175 -20.57 -0.44 21.15
CA PRO A 175 -21.59 -0.75 22.14
C PRO A 175 -21.85 -2.26 22.31
N GLN A 176 -21.67 -3.05 21.26
CA GLN A 176 -21.91 -4.49 21.26
C GLN A 176 -20.71 -5.29 21.79
N TYR A 177 -19.50 -4.82 21.51
CA TYR A 177 -18.27 -5.59 21.75
C TYR A 177 -17.39 -4.97 22.84
N GLU A 178 -17.74 -3.79 23.34
CA GLU A 178 -16.99 -3.04 24.36
C GLU A 178 -15.52 -2.76 23.99
N LEU A 179 -15.23 -2.77 22.69
CA LEU A 179 -13.91 -2.47 22.14
C LEU A 179 -13.71 -0.96 22.07
N LYS A 180 -12.60 -0.47 22.57
CA LYS A 180 -12.21 0.94 22.46
C LYS A 180 -11.58 1.22 21.09
N GLY A 181 -11.82 2.42 20.58
CA GLY A 181 -11.27 2.84 19.31
C GLY A 181 -11.77 4.22 18.91
N PHE A 182 -11.92 4.41 17.61
CA PHE A 182 -12.23 5.71 17.02
C PHE A 182 -13.31 5.54 15.96
N MET A 183 -14.32 6.41 15.98
CA MET A 183 -15.18 6.63 14.82
C MET A 183 -14.50 7.60 13.89
N VAL A 184 -14.26 7.19 12.66
CA VAL A 184 -13.47 7.94 11.69
C VAL A 184 -14.26 8.14 10.42
N LYS A 185 -14.27 9.38 9.90
CA LYS A 185 -14.78 9.68 8.57
C LYS A 185 -13.62 9.95 7.62
N PHE A 186 -13.72 9.38 6.45
CA PHE A 186 -12.73 9.46 5.40
C PHE A 186 -13.24 10.27 4.22
N GLN A 187 -12.33 10.80 3.42
CA GLN A 187 -12.63 11.40 2.14
C GLN A 187 -11.69 10.81 1.09
N ALA A 188 -12.26 10.27 0.03
CA ALA A 188 -11.50 9.97 -1.19
C ALA A 188 -11.00 11.27 -1.82
N VAL A 189 -9.82 11.21 -2.44
CA VAL A 189 -9.07 12.41 -2.83
C VAL A 189 -9.71 13.21 -3.95
N PHE A 190 -10.37 12.56 -4.86
CA PHE A 190 -10.95 13.25 -6.02
C PHE A 190 -12.35 13.83 -5.74
N GLY A 191 -12.44 14.76 -4.75
CA GLY A 191 -13.65 15.52 -4.50
C GLY A 191 -14.85 14.70 -4.00
N GLY A 192 -14.61 13.49 -3.58
CA GLY A 192 -15.60 12.58 -3.06
C GLY A 192 -16.27 13.09 -1.80
N GLN A 193 -17.47 12.65 -1.56
CA GLN A 193 -18.17 12.88 -0.30
C GLN A 193 -17.39 12.29 0.86
N VAL A 194 -17.55 12.89 2.03
CA VAL A 194 -17.05 12.32 3.28
C VAL A 194 -17.86 11.07 3.60
N THR A 195 -17.19 9.96 3.91
CA THR A 195 -17.84 8.68 4.18
C THR A 195 -18.75 8.74 5.41
N SER A 196 -19.66 7.79 5.54
CA SER A 196 -20.23 7.44 6.85
C SER A 196 -19.12 7.04 7.82
N PRO A 197 -19.32 7.24 9.16
CA PRO A 197 -18.29 6.91 10.14
C PRO A 197 -17.99 5.42 10.17
N LEU A 198 -16.71 5.05 10.19
CA LEU A 198 -16.22 3.68 10.36
C LEU A 198 -15.49 3.54 11.69
N PHE A 199 -15.64 2.41 12.35
CA PHE A 199 -14.98 2.15 13.61
C PHE A 199 -13.62 1.48 13.42
N ILE A 200 -12.58 2.13 13.92
CA ILE A 200 -11.20 1.63 13.93
C ILE A 200 -10.78 1.33 15.37
N ILE A 201 -10.25 0.14 15.59
CA ILE A 201 -9.81 -0.31 16.90
C ILE A 201 -8.55 0.44 17.36
N ASP A 202 -8.50 0.84 18.64
CA ASP A 202 -7.26 1.28 19.25
C ASP A 202 -6.34 0.06 19.54
N HIS A 203 -5.45 -0.22 18.61
CA HIS A 203 -4.50 -1.33 18.72
C HIS A 203 -3.43 -1.13 19.81
N ARG A 204 -3.36 0.03 20.47
CA ARG A 204 -2.49 0.29 21.62
C ARG A 204 -3.15 -0.11 22.93
N ASP A 205 -4.48 -0.19 22.98
CA ASP A 205 -5.18 -0.71 24.15
C ASP A 205 -5.11 -2.24 24.17
N LYS A 206 -4.25 -2.77 25.05
CA LYS A 206 -3.99 -4.23 25.14
C LYS A 206 -5.24 -5.03 25.47
N TYR A 207 -6.15 -4.47 26.27
CA TYR A 207 -7.40 -5.13 26.61
C TYR A 207 -8.31 -5.26 25.40
N THR A 208 -8.48 -4.17 24.66
CA THR A 208 -9.24 -4.15 23.41
C THR A 208 -8.69 -5.16 22.39
N MET A 209 -7.37 -5.22 22.24
CA MET A 209 -6.75 -6.18 21.32
C MET A 209 -6.98 -7.64 21.74
N ALA A 210 -6.85 -7.94 23.04
CA ALA A 210 -7.13 -9.28 23.55
C ALA A 210 -8.60 -9.67 23.36
N MET A 211 -9.53 -8.74 23.64
CA MET A 211 -10.97 -8.96 23.45
C MET A 211 -11.33 -9.14 21.97
N TYR A 212 -10.74 -8.35 21.08
CA TYR A 212 -10.93 -8.53 19.63
C TYR A 212 -10.53 -9.94 19.18
N CYS A 213 -9.34 -10.41 19.57
CA CYS A 213 -8.88 -11.76 19.24
C CYS A 213 -9.84 -12.83 19.80
N LYS A 214 -10.26 -12.69 21.05
CA LYS A 214 -11.19 -13.63 21.68
C LYS A 214 -12.51 -13.69 20.91
N ILE A 215 -13.12 -12.54 20.63
CA ILE A 215 -14.40 -12.49 19.89
C ILE A 215 -14.25 -13.10 18.49
N ALA A 216 -13.19 -12.74 17.77
CA ALA A 216 -12.93 -13.28 16.44
C ALA A 216 -12.73 -14.79 16.46
N ASP A 217 -11.95 -15.32 17.41
CA ASP A 217 -11.72 -16.76 17.59
C ASP A 217 -13.02 -17.49 17.95
N ASP A 218 -13.81 -16.96 18.86
CA ASP A 218 -15.10 -17.53 19.25
C ASP A 218 -16.06 -17.61 18.07
N LEU A 219 -16.15 -16.56 17.27
CA LEU A 219 -17.00 -16.56 16.05
C LEU A 219 -16.51 -17.56 15.00
N ILE A 220 -15.20 -17.69 14.80
CA ILE A 220 -14.60 -18.68 13.91
C ILE A 220 -14.91 -20.10 14.40
N GLN A 221 -14.75 -20.38 15.68
CA GLN A 221 -15.03 -21.70 16.25
C GLN A 221 -16.53 -22.05 16.15
N GLN A 222 -17.40 -21.09 16.43
CA GLN A 222 -18.84 -21.27 16.20
C GLN A 222 -19.16 -21.62 14.74
N ALA A 223 -18.53 -20.94 13.79
CA ALA A 223 -18.75 -21.21 12.37
C ALA A 223 -18.19 -22.57 11.93
N LYS A 224 -16.98 -22.96 12.41
CA LYS A 224 -16.35 -24.25 12.10
C LYS A 224 -17.16 -25.43 12.64
N ASN A 225 -17.68 -25.30 13.89
CA ASN A 225 -18.40 -26.36 14.58
C ASN A 225 -19.90 -26.39 14.25
N ALA A 226 -20.39 -25.43 13.49
CA ALA A 226 -21.81 -25.34 13.12
C ALA A 226 -22.22 -26.45 12.15
N ARG A 227 -23.46 -26.94 12.30
CA ARG A 227 -24.09 -27.83 11.31
C ARG A 227 -24.13 -27.13 9.95
N ARG A 228 -24.18 -27.94 8.88
CA ARG A 228 -24.11 -27.48 7.48
C ARG A 228 -25.18 -26.43 7.14
N ASP A 229 -26.38 -26.60 7.65
CA ASP A 229 -27.56 -25.74 7.40
C ASP A 229 -27.40 -24.30 7.96
N ILE A 230 -26.68 -24.13 9.09
CA ILE A 230 -26.50 -22.82 9.73
C ILE A 230 -25.07 -22.26 9.62
N ARG A 231 -24.14 -23.04 9.04
CA ARG A 231 -22.72 -22.67 8.95
C ARG A 231 -22.50 -21.34 8.22
N ALA A 232 -23.21 -21.12 7.11
CA ALA A 232 -23.12 -19.86 6.35
C ALA A 232 -23.54 -18.65 7.20
N THR A 233 -24.58 -18.76 8.00
CA THR A 233 -25.04 -17.70 8.92
C THR A 233 -23.99 -17.40 9.98
N LYS A 234 -23.29 -18.42 10.50
CA LYS A 234 -22.21 -18.22 11.48
C LYS A 234 -21.00 -17.54 10.87
N TRP A 235 -20.61 -17.91 9.64
CA TRP A 235 -19.56 -17.16 8.92
C TRP A 235 -19.96 -15.72 8.63
N LYS A 236 -21.22 -15.46 8.28
CA LYS A 236 -21.72 -14.10 8.08
C LYS A 236 -21.58 -13.24 9.35
N ALA A 237 -21.80 -13.83 10.53
CA ALA A 237 -21.58 -13.11 11.81
C ALA A 237 -20.10 -12.72 12.01
N TYR A 238 -19.16 -13.63 11.69
CA TYR A 238 -17.73 -13.32 11.72
C TYR A 238 -17.34 -12.18 10.76
N TYR A 239 -17.78 -12.26 9.50
CA TYR A 239 -17.47 -11.21 8.53
C TYR A 239 -18.09 -9.86 8.93
N LYS A 240 -19.32 -9.86 9.44
CA LYS A 240 -19.93 -8.64 9.96
C LYS A 240 -19.15 -8.03 11.13
N PHE A 241 -18.61 -8.86 12.03
CA PHE A 241 -17.70 -8.39 13.08
C PHE A 241 -16.45 -7.74 12.49
N LYS A 242 -15.80 -8.40 11.51
CA LYS A 242 -14.62 -7.87 10.82
C LYS A 242 -14.89 -6.52 10.15
N GLU A 243 -15.99 -6.38 9.45
CA GLU A 243 -16.39 -5.15 8.77
C GLU A 243 -16.74 -4.02 9.74
N SER A 244 -17.26 -4.35 10.93
CA SER A 244 -17.62 -3.37 11.95
C SER A 244 -16.46 -2.96 12.86
N CYS A 245 -15.33 -3.68 12.85
CA CYS A 245 -14.19 -3.48 13.75
C CYS A 245 -12.87 -3.56 12.99
N LEU A 246 -12.48 -2.44 12.36
CA LEU A 246 -11.34 -2.40 11.43
C LEU A 246 -10.00 -2.33 12.14
N LEU A 247 -9.00 -3.03 11.60
CA LEU A 247 -7.63 -3.08 12.07
C LEU A 247 -6.70 -2.20 11.23
N LEU A 248 -5.87 -1.40 11.88
CA LEU A 248 -4.74 -0.66 11.28
C LEU A 248 -3.42 -1.45 11.34
N VAL A 249 -3.37 -2.57 12.05
CA VAL A 249 -2.17 -3.38 12.21
C VAL A 249 -2.47 -4.85 12.03
N ASN A 250 -1.47 -5.61 11.56
CA ASN A 250 -1.55 -7.07 11.60
C ASN A 250 -1.42 -7.55 13.04
N ILE A 251 -2.22 -8.54 13.41
CA ILE A 251 -2.09 -9.24 14.68
C ILE A 251 -1.30 -10.52 14.43
N GLY A 252 -0.11 -10.60 15.04
CA GLY A 252 0.80 -11.75 14.91
C GLY A 252 0.57 -12.81 15.96
N ARG A 253 1.07 -14.02 15.66
CA ARG A 253 1.27 -15.11 16.62
C ARG A 253 2.69 -15.10 17.17
N PRO A 254 2.95 -15.80 18.28
CA PRO A 254 4.31 -15.92 18.82
C PRO A 254 5.34 -16.55 17.86
N ASP A 255 4.89 -17.36 16.90
CA ASP A 255 5.70 -17.98 15.85
C ASP A 255 6.03 -17.03 14.69
N GLY A 256 5.59 -15.78 14.76
CA GLY A 256 5.79 -14.76 13.73
C GLY A 256 4.77 -14.80 12.58
N SER A 257 3.87 -15.79 12.54
CA SER A 257 2.81 -15.82 11.55
C SER A 257 1.71 -14.78 11.87
N ILE A 258 0.98 -14.35 10.85
CA ILE A 258 -0.13 -13.41 11.04
C ILE A 258 -1.40 -14.19 11.39
N LEU A 259 -2.02 -13.79 12.51
CA LEU A 259 -3.31 -14.32 12.95
C LEU A 259 -4.47 -13.59 12.26
N TYR A 260 -4.45 -12.27 12.30
CA TYR A 260 -5.42 -11.40 11.63
C TYR A 260 -4.69 -10.33 10.83
N TYR A 261 -5.06 -10.21 9.56
CA TYR A 261 -4.55 -9.15 8.68
C TYR A 261 -5.24 -7.83 8.97
N ARG A 262 -4.49 -6.74 8.84
CA ARG A 262 -5.02 -5.38 8.86
C ARG A 262 -6.00 -5.15 7.72
N ASP A 263 -6.97 -4.31 7.96
CA ASP A 263 -7.97 -3.90 6.97
C ASP A 263 -7.56 -2.57 6.31
N LEU A 264 -6.85 -1.73 7.05
CA LEU A 264 -6.33 -0.43 6.65
C LEU A 264 -4.85 -0.30 7.01
N ASP A 265 -4.13 0.62 6.37
CA ASP A 265 -2.76 1.02 6.73
C ASP A 265 -2.54 2.49 6.43
N TYR A 266 -1.44 3.07 6.92
CA TYR A 266 -1.02 4.38 6.44
C TYR A 266 -0.59 4.29 4.97
N GLY A 267 -0.94 5.32 4.20
CA GLY A 267 -0.79 5.32 2.75
C GLY A 267 0.34 6.19 2.21
N PHE A 268 1.26 6.67 3.06
CA PHE A 268 2.39 7.50 2.62
C PHE A 268 3.43 6.70 1.84
N ALA A 269 3.65 5.46 2.26
CA ALA A 269 4.53 4.51 1.61
C ALA A 269 3.79 3.22 1.25
N ILE A 270 4.15 2.61 0.13
CA ILE A 270 3.56 1.37 -0.37
C ILE A 270 4.64 0.42 -0.90
N SER A 271 4.31 -0.85 -1.04
CA SER A 271 5.21 -1.80 -1.67
C SER A 271 5.22 -1.64 -3.20
N SER A 272 6.35 -1.99 -3.84
CA SER A 272 6.47 -2.01 -5.30
C SER A 272 5.38 -2.87 -5.96
N HIS A 273 4.98 -3.98 -5.37
CA HIS A 273 3.85 -4.78 -5.85
C HIS A 273 2.53 -3.99 -5.87
N LYS A 274 2.28 -3.20 -4.81
CA LYS A 274 1.04 -2.43 -4.71
C LYS A 274 1.05 -1.17 -5.59
N SER A 275 2.22 -0.65 -5.94
CA SER A 275 2.36 0.51 -6.84
C SER A 275 2.09 0.18 -8.30
N GLN A 276 2.07 -1.11 -8.66
CA GLN A 276 1.80 -1.53 -10.04
C GLN A 276 0.43 -1.01 -10.52
N GLY A 277 0.42 -0.42 -11.70
CA GLY A 277 -0.79 0.15 -12.29
C GLY A 277 -1.13 1.58 -11.82
N SER A 278 -0.49 2.08 -10.76
CA SER A 278 -0.66 3.46 -10.27
C SER A 278 0.23 4.45 -11.02
N THR A 279 -0.13 5.72 -10.94
CA THR A 279 0.66 6.84 -11.50
C THR A 279 0.74 7.94 -10.46
N TYR A 280 1.96 8.36 -10.12
CA TYR A 280 2.23 9.41 -9.13
C TYR A 280 2.93 10.59 -9.79
N ASN A 281 2.65 11.83 -9.32
CA ASN A 281 3.40 13.00 -9.77
C ASN A 281 4.86 12.91 -9.30
N VAL A 282 5.08 12.43 -8.06
CA VAL A 282 6.41 12.22 -7.48
C VAL A 282 6.50 10.80 -6.94
N SER A 283 7.33 9.95 -7.56
CA SER A 283 7.66 8.62 -7.07
C SER A 283 9.00 8.67 -6.33
N MET A 284 8.99 8.40 -5.03
CA MET A 284 10.18 8.37 -4.20
C MET A 284 10.58 6.92 -3.94
N VAL A 285 11.56 6.41 -4.69
CA VAL A 285 11.90 4.99 -4.70
C VAL A 285 13.07 4.71 -3.75
N ASP A 286 12.82 3.85 -2.76
CA ASP A 286 13.87 3.34 -1.85
C ASP A 286 14.65 2.21 -2.53
N VAL A 287 15.60 2.59 -3.39
CA VAL A 287 16.41 1.66 -4.17
C VAL A 287 17.21 0.70 -3.26
N MET A 288 17.59 1.16 -2.06
CA MET A 288 18.36 0.31 -1.14
C MET A 288 17.54 -0.87 -0.63
N ASP A 289 16.27 -0.64 -0.27
CA ASP A 289 15.38 -1.73 0.17
C ASP A 289 14.94 -2.63 -1.00
N ILE A 290 14.88 -2.10 -2.22
CA ILE A 290 14.47 -2.86 -3.41
C ILE A 290 15.61 -3.77 -3.92
N VAL A 291 16.84 -3.26 -3.95
CA VAL A 291 17.98 -3.94 -4.59
C VAL A 291 18.78 -4.79 -3.61
N TYR A 292 18.86 -4.38 -2.35
CA TYR A 292 19.76 -4.99 -1.38
C TYR A 292 19.05 -5.61 -0.18
N ASP A 293 19.55 -6.76 0.28
CA ASP A 293 19.10 -7.38 1.52
C ASP A 293 19.61 -6.60 2.76
N LYS A 294 19.15 -7.00 3.95
CA LYS A 294 19.56 -6.37 5.23
C LYS A 294 21.07 -6.43 5.52
N TYR A 295 21.84 -7.18 4.75
CA TYR A 295 23.30 -7.28 4.85
C TYR A 295 24.03 -6.51 3.75
N GLY A 296 23.29 -5.75 2.92
CA GLY A 296 23.84 -4.99 1.80
C GLY A 296 24.26 -5.85 0.60
N ARG A 297 23.74 -7.06 0.48
CA ARG A 297 23.96 -7.92 -0.68
C ARG A 297 22.80 -7.78 -1.65
N PRO A 298 23.05 -7.67 -2.97
CA PRO A 298 21.99 -7.64 -3.95
C PRO A 298 21.08 -8.88 -3.82
N TYR A 299 19.78 -8.69 -3.90
CA TYR A 299 18.86 -9.83 -4.02
C TYR A 299 19.18 -10.61 -5.29
N PRO A 300 19.06 -11.96 -5.29
CA PRO A 300 19.31 -12.77 -6.48
C PRO A 300 18.51 -12.35 -7.70
N ASN A 301 17.31 -11.85 -7.47
CA ASN A 301 16.37 -11.36 -8.50
C ASN A 301 16.20 -9.85 -8.42
N ALA A 302 17.24 -9.10 -8.05
CA ALA A 302 17.12 -7.65 -7.88
C ALA A 302 16.71 -6.95 -9.19
N SER A 303 17.02 -7.53 -10.36
CA SER A 303 16.52 -7.08 -11.67
C SER A 303 15.03 -7.30 -11.86
N ASP A 304 14.43 -8.28 -11.16
CA ASP A 304 13.01 -8.65 -11.30
C ASP A 304 12.11 -7.88 -10.31
N ILE A 305 12.71 -7.17 -9.35
CA ILE A 305 12.00 -6.46 -8.25
C ILE A 305 11.68 -5.00 -8.63
N ASN A 306 11.81 -4.62 -9.86
CA ASN A 306 11.64 -3.23 -10.33
C ASN A 306 10.20 -2.84 -10.64
#